data_c3b9465fbdde21fd53116f83dbaf4452
#
_entry.id   c3b9465fbdde21fd53116f83dbaf4452
#
_cell.length_a   1.000
_cell.length_b   1.000
_cell.length_c   1.000
_cell.angle_alpha   90.00
_cell.angle_beta   90.00
_cell.angle_gamma   90.00
#
_symmetry.space_group_name_H-M   'P 1'
#
loop_
_entity.id
_entity.type
_entity.pdbx_description
1 polymer ?
#
loop_
_entity_poly.entity_id
_entity_poly.type
_entity_poly.pdbx_seq_one_letter_code
_entity_poly.pdbx_strand_id
1 'polypeptide(L)'
;MNKNLVKKPKKEEHFEDEDDDLEEESSSSKSGNDSKKMLFKLMGIIAGVTFALLAFLYLVTLLTGKKYTYSDLENIMKNAAIKYLENHSQFLPKEDGKIVQVNEENLVYDELMKPLSEYGVNCTGYVLVEKIGSSYVYTPYLNCGDSYATIELYKKVLNDNKIVKEGYGLYNLNNEKVFRGEDVNNYVQLENALWRIVKIGKDNSLVLIHNEGLHYSQAWDDRYNESKMYNIGNNQYSTSRIKEYLNKIYTNPNEKNQEAILSDHDKARMKSYSLCTGKRTNKSTKNDNSEECSITTKNTKLGLLTLSDYINASLDPGCKTATNKSCLNYNYLVIDSSWWLATANKDNNYSVFMINDSGAIEIANASQYNRVRPVIHLSERALFEKGTGTLEDPYVIR
;
A
#
# COMPACT_ATOMS: atom_id res chain seq x y z
N MET A 1 9.32 1.00 -55.00
CA MET A 1 8.16 1.55 -55.71
C MET A 1 7.39 2.46 -54.78
N ASN A 2 7.53 3.72 -55.04
CA ASN A 2 6.59 4.84 -55.09
C ASN A 2 5.77 5.10 -53.83
N LYS A 3 5.97 6.19 -53.22
CA LYS A 3 5.95 7.67 -53.44
C LYS A 3 4.79 8.29 -52.66
N ASN A 4 5.14 9.24 -51.79
CA ASN A 4 4.68 10.64 -51.70
C ASN A 4 3.21 10.88 -51.32
N LEU A 5 2.83 11.86 -50.51
CA LEU A 5 3.14 13.30 -50.62
C LEU A 5 2.64 14.05 -49.36
N VAL A 6 3.46 14.97 -48.97
CA VAL A 6 3.30 16.23 -48.23
C VAL A 6 2.22 17.14 -48.84
N LYS A 7 1.48 17.93 -48.02
CA LYS A 7 1.13 19.32 -48.32
C LYS A 7 0.63 20.10 -47.10
N LYS A 8 1.37 21.14 -46.72
CA LYS A 8 0.87 22.44 -46.22
C LYS A 8 0.42 23.27 -47.41
N PRO A 9 -0.42 24.31 -47.29
CA PRO A 9 0.13 25.63 -47.06
C PRO A 9 -0.72 26.62 -46.23
N LYS A 10 -0.02 27.71 -45.87
CA LYS A 10 -0.46 29.03 -45.40
C LYS A 10 -1.44 29.73 -46.33
N LYS A 11 -2.19 30.69 -45.80
CA LYS A 11 -2.46 31.97 -46.45
C LYS A 11 -2.70 33.07 -45.41
N GLU A 12 -1.85 34.08 -45.49
CA GLU A 12 -2.04 35.45 -45.03
C GLU A 12 -2.91 36.16 -46.06
N GLU A 13 -3.78 37.03 -45.65
CA GLU A 13 -4.34 38.10 -46.49
C GLU A 13 -4.32 39.40 -45.70
N HIS A 14 -3.53 40.28 -46.27
CA HIS A 14 -3.48 41.75 -46.15
C HIS A 14 -4.77 42.33 -46.66
N PHE A 15 -5.28 43.37 -46.02
CA PHE A 15 -6.08 44.41 -46.69
C PHE A 15 -5.68 45.80 -46.23
N GLU A 16 -5.58 46.66 -47.22
CA GLU A 16 -5.02 47.96 -47.26
C GLU A 16 -6.01 49.02 -46.72
N ASP A 17 -5.38 50.16 -46.41
CA ASP A 17 -5.98 51.42 -46.01
C ASP A 17 -6.84 52.06 -47.14
N GLU A 18 -7.94 52.65 -46.76
CA GLU A 18 -8.54 53.74 -47.50
C GLU A 18 -8.94 54.88 -46.55
N ASP A 19 -8.25 56.02 -46.78
CA ASP A 19 -8.58 57.32 -46.24
C ASP A 19 -9.87 57.85 -46.88
N ASP A 20 -10.75 58.41 -46.10
CA ASP A 20 -11.69 59.42 -46.57
C ASP A 20 -11.98 60.43 -45.44
N ASP A 21 -11.47 61.64 -45.73
CA ASP A 21 -11.83 62.90 -45.07
C ASP A 21 -13.32 63.19 -45.21
N LEU A 22 -13.96 63.77 -44.22
CA LEU A 22 -14.91 64.85 -44.32
C LEU A 22 -15.48 65.38 -42.98
N GLU A 23 -15.18 66.66 -42.77
CA GLU A 23 -15.99 67.72 -42.15
C GLU A 23 -16.36 67.74 -40.69
N GLU A 24 -15.79 68.75 -40.02
CA GLU A 24 -16.20 69.33 -38.78
C GLU A 24 -17.63 69.90 -38.84
N GLU A 25 -18.50 69.47 -37.95
CA GLU A 25 -19.58 70.31 -37.46
C GLU A 25 -19.56 70.39 -35.90
N SER A 26 -19.32 71.58 -35.44
CA SER A 26 -19.35 71.98 -34.05
C SER A 26 -20.79 71.99 -33.51
N SER A 27 -21.12 71.11 -32.61
CA SER A 27 -22.29 71.29 -31.72
C SER A 27 -21.88 71.13 -30.27
N SER A 28 -22.01 72.20 -29.52
CA SER A 28 -21.73 72.34 -28.12
C SER A 28 -22.47 71.31 -27.25
N SER A 29 -21.72 70.44 -26.55
CA SER A 29 -22.28 69.42 -25.70
C SER A 29 -22.31 69.81 -24.23
N LYS A 30 -23.48 69.84 -23.66
CA LYS A 30 -23.74 69.77 -22.21
C LYS A 30 -23.91 68.31 -21.72
N SER A 31 -23.37 67.29 -22.42
CA SER A 31 -23.62 65.86 -22.14
C SER A 31 -22.52 65.14 -21.37
N GLY A 32 -21.36 65.76 -21.14
CA GLY A 32 -20.20 65.08 -20.52
C GLY A 32 -20.26 64.88 -19.00
N ASN A 33 -21.16 65.58 -18.31
CA ASN A 33 -21.16 65.56 -16.83
C ASN A 33 -22.17 64.50 -16.26
N ASP A 34 -23.21 64.19 -16.98
CA ASP A 34 -24.20 63.20 -16.56
C ASP A 34 -23.72 61.76 -16.80
N SER A 35 -22.98 61.53 -17.85
CA SER A 35 -22.35 60.20 -18.14
C SER A 35 -21.33 59.84 -17.06
N LYS A 36 -20.50 60.78 -16.60
CA LYS A 36 -19.53 60.57 -15.53
C LYS A 36 -20.22 60.30 -14.17
N LYS A 37 -21.28 61.05 -13.87
CA LYS A 37 -22.09 60.84 -12.64
C LYS A 37 -22.80 59.49 -12.69
N MET A 38 -23.28 59.03 -13.83
CA MET A 38 -23.89 57.72 -13.99
C MET A 38 -22.86 56.59 -13.84
N LEU A 39 -21.65 56.75 -14.39
CA LEU A 39 -20.53 55.82 -14.24
C LEU A 39 -20.09 55.67 -12.76
N PHE A 40 -19.94 56.79 -12.05
CA PHE A 40 -19.62 56.79 -10.61
C PHE A 40 -20.71 56.15 -9.77
N LYS A 41 -22.00 56.35 -10.10
CA LYS A 41 -23.11 55.67 -9.42
C LYS A 41 -23.07 54.17 -9.71
N LEU A 42 -22.81 53.74 -10.94
CA LEU A 42 -22.69 52.32 -11.33
C LEU A 42 -21.50 51.64 -10.63
N MET A 43 -20.34 52.32 -10.56
CA MET A 43 -19.16 51.83 -9.83
C MET A 43 -19.43 51.73 -8.32
N GLY A 44 -20.16 52.68 -7.75
CA GLY A 44 -20.56 52.63 -6.34
C GLY A 44 -21.52 51.50 -6.02
N ILE A 45 -22.45 51.20 -6.93
CA ILE A 45 -23.37 50.03 -6.78
C ILE A 45 -22.59 48.73 -6.92
N ILE A 46 -21.71 48.60 -7.91
CA ILE A 46 -20.87 47.40 -8.07
C ILE A 46 -19.97 47.16 -6.86
N ALA A 47 -19.29 48.21 -6.35
CA ALA A 47 -18.49 48.13 -5.15
C ALA A 47 -19.30 47.76 -3.91
N GLY A 48 -20.54 48.30 -3.77
CA GLY A 48 -21.45 47.95 -2.68
C GLY A 48 -21.93 46.51 -2.75
N VAL A 49 -22.27 45.98 -3.95
CA VAL A 49 -22.69 44.61 -4.13
C VAL A 49 -21.54 43.63 -3.89
N THR A 50 -20.33 43.97 -4.37
CA THR A 50 -19.14 43.10 -4.14
C THR A 50 -18.78 43.09 -2.63
N PHE A 51 -18.84 44.21 -1.94
CA PHE A 51 -18.61 44.27 -0.49
C PHE A 51 -19.67 43.47 0.30
N ALA A 52 -20.96 43.60 -0.09
CA ALA A 52 -22.03 42.82 0.52
C ALA A 52 -21.89 41.32 0.28
N LEU A 53 -21.47 40.88 -0.93
CA LEU A 53 -21.15 39.50 -1.25
C LEU A 53 -19.96 38.95 -0.44
N LEU A 54 -18.89 39.73 -0.34
CA LEU A 54 -17.73 39.37 0.49
C LEU A 54 -18.06 39.26 1.96
N ALA A 55 -18.86 40.25 2.49
CA ALA A 55 -19.34 40.23 3.88
C ALA A 55 -20.29 39.04 4.13
N PHE A 56 -21.14 38.70 3.17
CA PHE A 56 -22.02 37.52 3.23
C PHE A 56 -21.20 36.22 3.20
N LEU A 57 -20.24 36.09 2.31
CA LEU A 57 -19.32 34.94 2.28
C LEU A 57 -18.51 34.81 3.58
N TYR A 58 -18.04 35.94 4.13
CA TYR A 58 -17.36 35.97 5.43
C TYR A 58 -18.27 35.54 6.57
N LEU A 59 -19.52 36.03 6.59
CA LEU A 59 -20.54 35.62 7.54
C LEU A 59 -20.91 34.12 7.40
N VAL A 60 -21.02 33.62 6.18
CA VAL A 60 -21.25 32.19 5.92
C VAL A 60 -20.07 31.36 6.44
N THR A 61 -18.83 31.78 6.23
CA THR A 61 -17.65 31.09 6.77
C THR A 61 -17.59 31.14 8.29
N LEU A 62 -18.02 32.24 8.94
CA LEU A 62 -18.14 32.33 10.38
C LEU A 62 -19.26 31.44 10.94
N LEU A 63 -20.39 31.33 10.24
CA LEU A 63 -21.55 30.54 10.65
C LEU A 63 -21.41 29.06 10.38
N THR A 64 -20.68 28.67 9.31
CA THR A 64 -20.47 27.25 8.95
C THR A 64 -19.33 26.59 9.72
N GLY A 65 -18.50 27.33 10.45
CA GLY A 65 -17.35 26.83 11.19
C GLY A 65 -16.44 25.92 10.34
N LYS A 66 -15.18 25.85 10.60
CA LYS A 66 -14.31 24.89 9.92
C LYS A 66 -14.72 23.47 10.32
N LYS A 67 -15.37 22.75 9.39
CA LYS A 67 -15.77 21.35 9.62
C LYS A 67 -14.53 20.48 9.51
N TYR A 68 -14.06 19.93 10.62
CA TYR A 68 -12.92 19.02 10.65
C TYR A 68 -13.37 17.61 10.23
N THR A 69 -12.60 16.96 9.38
CA THR A 69 -12.74 15.54 9.12
C THR A 69 -12.06 14.72 10.23
N TYR A 70 -12.39 13.43 10.35
CA TYR A 70 -11.70 12.56 11.31
C TYR A 70 -10.19 12.49 11.05
N SER A 71 -9.79 12.49 9.77
CA SER A 71 -8.37 12.55 9.37
C SER A 71 -7.69 13.86 9.81
N ASP A 72 -8.39 15.01 9.76
CA ASP A 72 -7.87 16.26 10.27
C ASP A 72 -7.62 16.17 11.78
N LEU A 73 -8.56 15.60 12.54
CA LEU A 73 -8.42 15.43 13.99
C LEU A 73 -7.27 14.50 14.35
N GLU A 74 -7.11 13.39 13.64
CA GLU A 74 -5.97 12.50 13.83
C GLU A 74 -4.64 13.18 13.51
N ASN A 75 -4.57 14.00 12.47
CA ASN A 75 -3.39 14.78 12.14
C ASN A 75 -3.10 15.85 13.19
N ILE A 76 -4.12 16.50 13.74
CA ILE A 76 -3.97 17.45 14.86
C ILE A 76 -3.37 16.73 16.07
N MET A 77 -3.94 15.59 16.47
CA MET A 77 -3.44 14.78 17.58
C MET A 77 -1.99 14.32 17.36
N LYS A 78 -1.69 13.83 16.16
CA LYS A 78 -0.34 13.39 15.77
C LYS A 78 0.67 14.53 15.92
N ASN A 79 0.36 15.71 15.37
CA ASN A 79 1.26 16.87 15.43
C ASN A 79 1.42 17.40 16.86
N ALA A 80 0.36 17.38 17.66
CA ALA A 80 0.42 17.71 19.08
C ALA A 80 1.31 16.72 19.86
N ALA A 81 1.19 15.40 19.61
CA ALA A 81 2.02 14.38 20.26
C ALA A 81 3.51 14.49 19.89
N ILE A 82 3.83 14.89 18.65
CA ILE A 82 5.21 15.17 18.25
C ILE A 82 5.77 16.30 19.10
N LYS A 83 5.08 17.44 19.19
CA LYS A 83 5.50 18.59 20.00
C LYS A 83 5.57 18.25 21.50
N TYR A 84 4.60 17.48 22.00
CA TYR A 84 4.60 17.02 23.38
C TYR A 84 5.87 16.27 23.74
N LEU A 85 6.27 15.32 22.89
CA LEU A 85 7.48 14.52 23.14
C LEU A 85 8.78 15.25 22.79
N GLU A 86 8.75 16.30 21.96
CA GLU A 86 9.89 17.22 21.82
C GLU A 86 10.15 17.98 23.14
N ASN A 87 9.08 18.40 23.83
CA ASN A 87 9.17 19.10 25.13
C ASN A 87 9.43 18.12 26.30
N HIS A 88 9.02 16.86 26.17
CA HIS A 88 9.08 15.82 27.19
C HIS A 88 9.86 14.60 26.70
N SER A 89 11.08 14.81 26.20
CA SER A 89 11.90 13.76 25.57
C SER A 89 12.23 12.56 26.49
N GLN A 90 12.13 12.74 27.82
CA GLN A 90 12.27 11.65 28.79
C GLN A 90 11.20 10.54 28.65
N PHE A 91 10.05 10.85 28.06
CA PHE A 91 8.96 9.90 27.81
C PHE A 91 9.09 9.18 26.47
N LEU A 92 10.02 9.56 25.60
CA LEU A 92 10.26 8.85 24.34
C LEU A 92 10.66 7.39 24.60
N PRO A 93 10.14 6.42 23.81
CA PRO A 93 10.54 5.03 23.91
C PRO A 93 12.03 4.88 23.60
N LYS A 94 12.79 4.23 24.50
CA LYS A 94 14.26 4.14 24.42
C LYS A 94 14.73 2.96 23.59
N GLU A 95 13.99 1.86 23.58
CA GLU A 95 14.34 0.61 22.90
C GLU A 95 13.51 0.43 21.61
N ASP A 96 14.12 -0.20 20.61
CA ASP A 96 13.45 -0.53 19.35
C ASP A 96 12.21 -1.42 19.57
N GLY A 97 11.10 -1.06 18.92
CA GLY A 97 9.81 -1.72 19.09
C GLY A 97 9.06 -1.38 20.40
N LYS A 98 9.63 -0.57 21.30
CA LYS A 98 8.90 -0.08 22.48
C LYS A 98 7.94 1.05 22.11
N ILE A 99 6.82 1.08 22.83
CA ILE A 99 5.69 1.99 22.57
C ILE A 99 5.38 2.78 23.83
N VAL A 100 5.06 4.04 23.61
CA VAL A 100 4.48 4.95 24.62
C VAL A 100 3.14 5.46 24.10
N GLN A 101 2.17 5.59 24.98
CA GLN A 101 0.87 6.19 24.67
C GLN A 101 0.85 7.62 25.21
N VAL A 102 0.46 8.58 24.36
CA VAL A 102 0.19 9.96 24.72
C VAL A 102 -1.32 10.16 24.60
N ASN A 103 -1.97 10.43 25.74
CA ASN A 103 -3.41 10.64 25.78
C ASN A 103 -3.80 12.06 25.39
N GLU A 104 -5.05 12.26 24.97
CA GLU A 104 -5.62 13.58 24.65
C GLU A 104 -5.42 14.57 25.81
N GLU A 105 -5.66 14.14 27.06
CA GLU A 105 -5.54 14.97 28.24
C GLU A 105 -4.14 15.60 28.40
N ASN A 106 -3.09 14.85 28.07
CA ASN A 106 -1.71 15.37 28.11
C ASN A 106 -1.50 16.49 27.08
N LEU A 107 -2.07 16.30 25.87
CA LEU A 107 -1.95 17.25 24.76
C LEU A 107 -2.73 18.56 25.01
N VAL A 108 -3.89 18.40 25.64
CA VAL A 108 -4.75 19.55 26.04
C VAL A 108 -4.13 20.31 27.23
N TYR A 109 -3.59 19.60 28.22
CA TYR A 109 -2.95 20.20 29.39
C TYR A 109 -1.75 21.08 29.00
N ASP A 110 -0.96 20.64 28.02
CA ASP A 110 0.19 21.40 27.48
C ASP A 110 -0.22 22.42 26.40
N GLU A 111 -1.52 22.69 26.23
CA GLU A 111 -2.07 23.63 25.24
C GLU A 111 -1.63 23.37 23.79
N LEU A 112 -1.27 22.12 23.45
CA LEU A 112 -0.82 21.73 22.12
C LEU A 112 -1.97 21.43 21.16
N MET A 113 -3.17 21.18 21.70
CA MET A 113 -4.43 21.08 20.97
C MET A 113 -5.60 21.45 21.87
N LYS A 114 -6.75 21.75 21.28
CA LYS A 114 -8.00 21.89 22.03
C LYS A 114 -8.59 20.51 22.34
N PRO A 115 -9.46 20.39 23.37
CA PRO A 115 -10.27 19.18 23.56
C PRO A 115 -11.01 18.80 22.30
N LEU A 116 -11.11 17.49 22.00
CA LEU A 116 -11.79 16.99 20.79
C LEU A 116 -13.25 17.49 20.70
N SER A 117 -13.92 17.67 21.83
CA SER A 117 -15.28 18.22 21.90
C SER A 117 -15.40 19.65 21.32
N GLU A 118 -14.34 20.45 21.37
CA GLU A 118 -14.34 21.82 20.80
C GLU A 118 -14.23 21.83 19.27
N TYR A 119 -13.86 20.70 18.66
CA TYR A 119 -13.90 20.54 17.20
C TYR A 119 -15.29 20.07 16.69
N GLY A 120 -16.30 20.02 17.58
CA GLY A 120 -17.66 19.66 17.24
C GLY A 120 -17.91 18.16 17.09
N VAL A 121 -17.06 17.33 17.71
CA VAL A 121 -17.17 15.87 17.70
C VAL A 121 -17.19 15.30 19.11
N ASN A 122 -17.95 14.24 19.32
CA ASN A 122 -17.94 13.46 20.57
C ASN A 122 -16.99 12.27 20.43
N CYS A 123 -15.69 12.56 20.54
CA CYS A 123 -14.64 11.56 20.36
C CYS A 123 -13.70 11.57 21.56
N THR A 124 -13.00 10.45 21.73
CA THR A 124 -11.81 10.32 22.58
C THR A 124 -10.64 9.88 21.74
N GLY A 125 -9.41 10.16 22.15
CA GLY A 125 -8.27 9.78 21.36
C GLY A 125 -6.95 9.70 22.13
N TYR A 126 -5.98 9.03 21.52
CA TYR A 126 -4.61 8.93 21.98
C TYR A 126 -3.67 8.74 20.80
N VAL A 127 -2.38 8.93 21.02
CA VAL A 127 -1.35 8.67 20.00
C VAL A 127 -0.39 7.62 20.54
N LEU A 128 -0.21 6.52 19.79
CA LEU A 128 0.87 5.57 20.06
C LEU A 128 2.14 6.06 19.37
N VAL A 129 3.24 6.04 20.13
CA VAL A 129 4.56 6.40 19.63
C VAL A 129 5.50 5.23 19.77
N GLU A 130 5.95 4.70 18.66
CA GLU A 130 6.84 3.55 18.58
C GLU A 130 8.23 3.97 18.11
N LYS A 131 9.27 3.43 18.75
CA LYS A 131 10.64 3.56 18.25
C LYS A 131 10.93 2.49 17.21
N ILE A 132 11.33 2.92 16.00
CA ILE A 132 11.76 2.03 14.91
C ILE A 132 13.15 2.46 14.44
N GLY A 133 14.17 1.72 14.83
CA GLY A 133 15.55 2.09 14.58
C GLY A 133 15.93 3.43 15.21
N SER A 134 16.30 4.42 14.39
CA SER A 134 16.61 5.79 14.83
C SER A 134 15.43 6.75 14.82
N SER A 135 14.24 6.32 14.36
CA SER A 135 13.07 7.16 14.15
C SER A 135 11.92 6.79 15.08
N TYR A 136 10.93 7.69 15.17
CA TYR A 136 9.69 7.46 15.91
C TYR A 136 8.50 7.51 14.95
N VAL A 137 7.60 6.54 15.08
CA VAL A 137 6.33 6.47 14.34
C VAL A 137 5.19 6.87 15.27
N TYR A 138 4.42 7.89 14.88
CA TYR A 138 3.29 8.41 15.63
C TYR A 138 1.99 7.95 14.97
N THR A 139 1.22 7.13 15.66
CA THR A 139 -0.04 6.57 15.16
C THR A 139 -1.19 7.08 16.01
N PRO A 140 -2.02 8.02 15.49
CA PRO A 140 -3.19 8.52 16.22
C PRO A 140 -4.32 7.48 16.17
N TYR A 141 -5.03 7.38 17.29
CA TYR A 141 -6.26 6.60 17.43
C TYR A 141 -7.37 7.51 17.90
N LEU A 142 -8.46 7.54 17.15
CA LEU A 142 -9.66 8.31 17.43
C LEU A 142 -10.84 7.33 17.57
N ASN A 143 -11.68 7.54 18.58
CA ASN A 143 -12.90 6.78 18.79
C ASN A 143 -14.07 7.76 18.99
N CYS A 144 -15.01 7.73 18.04
CA CYS A 144 -16.22 8.57 18.00
C CYS A 144 -17.49 7.70 18.08
N GLY A 145 -17.43 6.59 18.79
CA GLY A 145 -18.53 5.63 18.89
C GLY A 145 -18.87 4.98 17.54
N ASP A 146 -20.17 4.92 17.24
CA ASP A 146 -20.63 4.28 15.98
C ASP A 146 -20.30 5.09 14.72
N SER A 147 -19.90 6.36 14.87
CA SER A 147 -19.65 7.25 13.73
C SER A 147 -18.29 7.02 13.08
N TYR A 148 -17.27 6.73 13.89
CA TYR A 148 -15.91 6.50 13.41
C TYR A 148 -15.02 5.90 14.50
N ALA A 149 -14.17 4.98 14.11
CA ALA A 149 -13.05 4.52 14.95
C ALA A 149 -11.83 4.23 14.08
N THR A 150 -10.67 4.68 14.53
CA THR A 150 -9.39 4.22 13.94
C THR A 150 -9.24 2.72 14.20
N ILE A 151 -9.08 1.94 13.15
CA ILE A 151 -8.97 0.48 13.24
C ILE A 151 -7.75 -0.01 12.46
N GLU A 152 -7.05 -0.98 12.99
CA GLU A 152 -5.97 -1.67 12.28
C GLU A 152 -6.55 -2.58 11.20
N LEU A 153 -5.82 -2.70 10.07
CA LEU A 153 -6.26 -3.50 8.94
C LEU A 153 -6.57 -4.95 9.33
N TYR A 154 -5.75 -5.57 10.16
CA TYR A 154 -6.00 -6.97 10.55
C TYR A 154 -7.34 -7.15 11.30
N LYS A 155 -7.74 -6.17 12.14
CA LYS A 155 -9.04 -6.18 12.82
C LYS A 155 -10.19 -6.02 11.82
N LYS A 156 -10.03 -5.12 10.84
CA LYS A 156 -11.00 -4.94 9.77
C LYS A 156 -11.18 -6.24 8.97
N VAL A 157 -10.06 -6.87 8.58
CA VAL A 157 -10.08 -8.17 7.88
C VAL A 157 -10.81 -9.25 8.70
N LEU A 158 -10.57 -9.33 10.02
CA LEU A 158 -11.25 -10.27 10.91
C LEU A 158 -12.74 -9.97 11.10
N ASN A 159 -13.14 -8.70 11.03
CA ASN A 159 -14.54 -8.30 11.12
C ASN A 159 -15.30 -8.65 9.84
N ASP A 160 -14.68 -8.43 8.67
CA ASP A 160 -15.30 -8.68 7.37
C ASP A 160 -15.31 -10.17 7.00
N ASN A 161 -14.31 -10.93 7.45
CA ASN A 161 -14.13 -12.33 7.10
C ASN A 161 -14.29 -13.22 8.35
N LYS A 162 -15.48 -13.74 8.54
CA LYS A 162 -15.73 -14.72 9.62
C LYS A 162 -14.87 -15.96 9.43
N ILE A 163 -14.37 -16.50 10.54
CA ILE A 163 -13.65 -17.78 10.50
C ILE A 163 -14.64 -18.88 10.16
N VAL A 164 -14.34 -19.62 9.07
CA VAL A 164 -15.15 -20.72 8.57
C VAL A 164 -14.48 -22.07 8.81
N LYS A 165 -15.27 -23.16 8.75
CA LYS A 165 -14.79 -24.55 8.83
C LYS A 165 -14.90 -25.26 7.48
N GLU A 166 -15.69 -24.73 6.57
CA GLU A 166 -15.95 -25.25 5.23
C GLU A 166 -16.26 -24.12 4.25
N GLY A 167 -16.08 -24.35 2.95
CA GLY A 167 -16.21 -23.33 1.92
C GLY A 167 -15.01 -22.36 1.83
N TYR A 168 -15.07 -21.39 0.95
CA TYR A 168 -14.02 -20.39 0.75
C TYR A 168 -14.02 -19.38 1.91
N GLY A 169 -12.86 -18.97 2.37
CA GLY A 169 -12.78 -17.96 3.43
C GLY A 169 -11.56 -18.07 4.33
N LEU A 170 -11.70 -17.52 5.54
CA LEU A 170 -10.63 -17.42 6.52
C LEU A 170 -10.71 -18.59 7.51
N TYR A 171 -9.64 -19.35 7.62
CA TYR A 171 -9.53 -20.55 8.47
C TYR A 171 -8.57 -20.33 9.63
N ASN A 172 -8.83 -21.00 10.76
CA ASN A 172 -7.89 -21.06 11.87
C ASN A 172 -7.00 -22.30 11.71
N LEU A 173 -5.74 -22.11 11.28
CA LEU A 173 -4.74 -23.16 11.11
C LEU A 173 -3.49 -22.83 11.91
N ASN A 174 -3.04 -23.75 12.77
CA ASN A 174 -1.77 -23.61 13.52
C ASN A 174 -1.65 -22.29 14.30
N ASN A 175 -2.75 -21.77 14.85
CA ASN A 175 -2.88 -20.47 15.53
C ASN A 175 -2.66 -19.25 14.62
N GLU A 176 -2.70 -19.41 13.31
CA GLU A 176 -2.75 -18.35 12.32
C GLU A 176 -4.13 -18.32 11.64
N LYS A 177 -4.49 -17.20 11.03
CA LYS A 177 -5.72 -17.09 10.24
C LYS A 177 -5.35 -17.09 8.77
N VAL A 178 -5.69 -18.17 8.06
CA VAL A 178 -5.23 -18.43 6.68
C VAL A 178 -6.40 -18.34 5.71
N PHE A 179 -6.27 -17.57 4.64
CA PHE A 179 -7.24 -17.57 3.56
C PHE A 179 -7.12 -18.85 2.72
N ARG A 180 -8.25 -19.47 2.43
CA ARG A 180 -8.34 -20.72 1.66
C ARG A 180 -9.49 -20.67 0.67
N GLY A 181 -9.27 -21.25 -0.50
CA GLY A 181 -10.27 -21.31 -1.55
C GLY A 181 -9.88 -20.46 -2.76
N GLU A 182 -10.76 -20.37 -3.73
CA GLU A 182 -10.52 -19.67 -4.99
C GLU A 182 -11.02 -18.22 -4.92
N ASP A 183 -12.23 -18.05 -4.46
CA ASP A 183 -12.88 -16.73 -4.37
C ASP A 183 -12.93 -16.25 -2.91
N VAL A 184 -11.96 -15.43 -2.53
CA VAL A 184 -11.81 -14.90 -1.17
C VAL A 184 -11.51 -13.38 -1.19
N ASN A 185 -12.13 -12.64 -0.26
CA ASN A 185 -11.99 -11.19 -0.13
C ASN A 185 -10.72 -10.84 0.65
N ASN A 186 -9.58 -10.94 -0.01
CA ASN A 186 -8.27 -10.76 0.60
C ASN A 186 -7.33 -9.83 -0.18
N TYR A 187 -7.89 -8.98 -1.04
CA TYR A 187 -7.10 -8.02 -1.82
C TYR A 187 -6.74 -6.79 -0.99
N VAL A 188 -5.51 -6.33 -1.16
CA VAL A 188 -4.97 -5.10 -0.56
C VAL A 188 -4.30 -4.28 -1.65
N GLN A 189 -4.71 -3.02 -1.80
CA GLN A 189 -4.05 -2.06 -2.67
C GLN A 189 -3.01 -1.30 -1.85
N LEU A 190 -1.74 -1.51 -2.13
CA LEU A 190 -0.66 -0.60 -1.78
C LEU A 190 -0.48 0.40 -2.92
N GLU A 191 0.25 1.52 -2.69
CA GLU A 191 0.27 2.61 -3.67
C GLU A 191 0.57 2.17 -5.11
N ASN A 192 1.56 1.29 -5.28
CA ASN A 192 2.05 0.92 -6.60
C ASN A 192 1.61 -0.46 -7.09
N ALA A 193 1.02 -1.29 -6.26
CA ALA A 193 0.71 -2.67 -6.61
C ALA A 193 -0.47 -3.26 -5.86
N LEU A 194 -1.13 -4.23 -6.48
CA LEU A 194 -2.16 -5.04 -5.85
C LEU A 194 -1.54 -6.27 -5.20
N TRP A 195 -1.96 -6.54 -3.97
CA TRP A 195 -1.48 -7.64 -3.14
C TRP A 195 -2.64 -8.50 -2.66
N ARG A 196 -2.32 -9.70 -2.18
CA ARG A 196 -3.30 -10.60 -1.55
C ARG A 196 -2.84 -10.98 -0.14
N ILE A 197 -3.74 -10.95 0.83
CA ILE A 197 -3.48 -11.45 2.18
C ILE A 197 -3.42 -12.98 2.12
N VAL A 198 -2.28 -13.54 2.50
CA VAL A 198 -2.14 -14.99 2.63
C VAL A 198 -2.67 -15.43 4.00
N LYS A 199 -2.24 -14.73 5.04
CA LYS A 199 -2.63 -15.04 6.42
C LYS A 199 -2.43 -13.84 7.34
N ILE A 200 -3.08 -13.92 8.51
CA ILE A 200 -2.80 -13.11 9.68
C ILE A 200 -1.97 -13.99 10.63
N GLY A 201 -0.75 -13.54 10.89
CA GLY A 201 0.19 -14.25 11.76
C GLY A 201 -0.23 -14.27 13.23
N LYS A 202 0.48 -15.03 14.05
CA LYS A 202 0.24 -15.13 15.51
C LYS A 202 0.43 -13.79 16.23
N ASP A 203 1.21 -12.90 15.66
CA ASP A 203 1.48 -11.53 16.14
C ASP A 203 0.55 -10.48 15.52
N ASN A 204 -0.52 -10.93 14.85
CA ASN A 204 -1.47 -10.12 14.09
C ASN A 204 -0.88 -9.36 12.89
N SER A 205 0.36 -9.62 12.50
CA SER A 205 0.90 -9.11 11.23
C SER A 205 0.19 -9.73 10.05
N LEU A 206 0.05 -8.97 8.95
CA LEU A 206 -0.57 -9.47 7.72
C LEU A 206 0.54 -9.91 6.75
N VAL A 207 0.52 -11.16 6.36
CA VAL A 207 1.40 -11.70 5.32
C VAL A 207 0.75 -11.47 3.97
N LEU A 208 1.37 -10.63 3.14
CA LEU A 208 0.89 -10.29 1.81
C LEU A 208 1.80 -10.88 0.74
N ILE A 209 1.20 -11.36 -0.36
CA ILE A 209 1.89 -11.76 -1.59
C ILE A 209 1.48 -10.83 -2.74
N HIS A 210 2.43 -10.44 -3.59
CA HIS A 210 2.15 -9.66 -4.79
C HIS A 210 1.15 -10.41 -5.69
N ASN A 211 0.12 -9.74 -6.19
CA ASN A 211 -0.99 -10.42 -6.89
C ASN A 211 -0.52 -11.21 -8.11
N GLU A 212 0.20 -10.60 -9.04
CA GLU A 212 0.59 -11.21 -10.33
C GLU A 212 2.07 -11.62 -10.40
N GLY A 213 2.88 -11.18 -9.44
CA GLY A 213 4.33 -11.29 -9.51
C GLY A 213 4.98 -10.15 -10.32
N LEU A 214 6.30 -10.12 -10.32
CA LEU A 214 7.08 -9.13 -11.03
C LEU A 214 7.13 -9.44 -12.52
N HIS A 215 7.27 -8.41 -13.34
CA HIS A 215 7.31 -8.55 -14.79
C HIS A 215 8.53 -9.35 -15.27
N TYR A 216 9.69 -9.13 -14.67
CA TYR A 216 10.93 -9.79 -15.06
C TYR A 216 11.14 -11.10 -14.30
N SER A 217 11.28 -12.19 -15.06
CA SER A 217 11.68 -13.49 -14.51
C SER A 217 13.13 -13.47 -14.03
N GLN A 218 13.41 -14.21 -12.96
CA GLN A 218 14.74 -14.32 -12.36
C GLN A 218 15.10 -15.78 -12.14
N ALA A 219 16.38 -16.10 -12.23
CA ALA A 219 16.89 -17.34 -11.68
C ALA A 219 16.82 -17.28 -10.15
N TRP A 220 16.45 -18.38 -9.51
CA TRP A 220 16.53 -18.46 -8.06
C TRP A 220 17.99 -18.36 -7.59
N ASP A 221 18.89 -19.10 -8.27
CA ASP A 221 20.36 -18.98 -8.16
C ASP A 221 21.00 -19.62 -9.41
N ASP A 222 21.69 -18.87 -10.23
CA ASP A 222 22.30 -19.33 -11.49
C ASP A 222 23.80 -19.61 -11.39
N ARG A 223 24.37 -19.60 -10.17
CA ARG A 223 25.80 -19.79 -9.96
C ARG A 223 26.23 -21.22 -10.21
N TYR A 224 27.53 -21.36 -10.46
CA TYR A 224 28.16 -22.67 -10.61
C TYR A 224 27.97 -23.53 -9.36
N ASN A 225 27.57 -24.78 -9.54
CA ASN A 225 27.40 -25.76 -8.48
C ASN A 225 28.57 -26.75 -8.53
N GLU A 226 29.50 -26.63 -7.60
CA GLU A 226 30.71 -27.42 -7.56
C GLU A 226 30.43 -28.92 -7.45
N SER A 227 29.41 -29.32 -6.70
CA SER A 227 29.06 -30.73 -6.50
C SER A 227 28.50 -31.41 -7.79
N LYS A 228 28.04 -30.60 -8.73
CA LYS A 228 27.49 -31.06 -10.04
C LYS A 228 28.38 -30.66 -11.20
N MET A 229 29.43 -29.83 -10.94
CA MET A 229 30.35 -29.34 -11.95
C MET A 229 29.63 -28.66 -13.13
N TYR A 230 28.53 -27.95 -12.85
CA TYR A 230 27.68 -27.31 -13.86
C TYR A 230 26.94 -26.07 -13.30
N ASN A 231 26.51 -25.16 -14.19
CA ASN A 231 25.77 -23.94 -13.85
C ASN A 231 24.27 -24.23 -13.63
N ILE A 232 23.94 -25.01 -12.60
CA ILE A 232 22.54 -25.34 -12.24
C ILE A 232 22.07 -24.69 -10.95
N GLY A 233 22.93 -23.85 -10.37
CA GLY A 233 22.64 -23.10 -9.16
C GLY A 233 22.80 -23.88 -7.86
N ASN A 234 22.50 -23.19 -6.76
CA ASN A 234 22.48 -23.72 -5.41
C ASN A 234 21.17 -23.36 -4.75
N ASN A 235 20.61 -24.27 -3.98
CA ASN A 235 19.31 -24.06 -3.34
C ASN A 235 19.43 -23.58 -1.88
N GLN A 236 20.46 -22.80 -1.57
CA GLN A 236 20.62 -22.15 -0.25
C GLN A 236 20.15 -20.70 -0.32
N TYR A 237 18.98 -20.39 0.25
CA TYR A 237 18.34 -19.07 0.14
C TYR A 237 19.22 -17.94 0.69
N SER A 238 19.90 -18.14 1.82
CA SER A 238 20.68 -17.09 2.50
C SER A 238 21.75 -16.43 1.62
N THR A 239 22.26 -17.15 0.61
CA THR A 239 23.27 -16.70 -0.33
C THR A 239 22.79 -16.63 -1.78
N SER A 240 21.50 -16.82 -2.05
CA SER A 240 20.94 -16.91 -3.40
C SER A 240 20.86 -15.56 -4.13
N ARG A 241 20.89 -15.63 -5.47
CA ARG A 241 20.67 -14.47 -6.35
C ARG A 241 19.28 -13.87 -6.19
N ILE A 242 18.26 -14.70 -5.94
CA ILE A 242 16.89 -14.21 -5.76
C ILE A 242 16.76 -13.37 -4.48
N LYS A 243 17.45 -13.72 -3.40
CA LYS A 243 17.53 -12.89 -2.19
C LYS A 243 18.20 -11.55 -2.48
N GLU A 244 19.31 -11.55 -3.21
CA GLU A 244 19.99 -10.31 -3.61
C GLU A 244 19.07 -9.42 -4.47
N TYR A 245 18.36 -10.01 -5.41
CA TYR A 245 17.39 -9.32 -6.26
C TYR A 245 16.25 -8.69 -5.45
N LEU A 246 15.61 -9.44 -4.54
CA LEU A 246 14.56 -8.93 -3.66
C LEU A 246 15.05 -7.78 -2.77
N ASN A 247 16.27 -7.89 -2.23
CA ASN A 247 16.87 -6.81 -1.46
C ASN A 247 17.07 -5.54 -2.30
N LYS A 248 17.51 -5.66 -3.56
CA LYS A 248 17.67 -4.52 -4.48
C LYS A 248 16.33 -3.84 -4.78
N ILE A 249 15.27 -4.60 -5.05
CA ILE A 249 13.91 -4.05 -5.24
C ILE A 249 13.48 -3.23 -4.01
N TYR A 250 13.78 -3.70 -2.82
CA TYR A 250 13.44 -2.97 -1.60
C TYR A 250 14.27 -1.68 -1.42
N THR A 251 15.59 -1.74 -1.68
CA THR A 251 16.53 -0.63 -1.42
C THR A 251 16.65 0.37 -2.56
N ASN A 252 16.61 -0.10 -3.81
CA ASN A 252 16.87 0.69 -5.02
C ASN A 252 15.80 0.43 -6.09
N PRO A 253 14.53 0.76 -5.85
CA PRO A 253 13.41 0.39 -6.74
C PRO A 253 13.45 1.06 -8.12
N ASN A 254 14.28 2.09 -8.31
CA ASN A 254 14.40 2.84 -9.57
C ASN A 254 15.57 2.37 -10.46
N GLU A 255 16.25 1.31 -10.09
CA GLU A 255 17.34 0.76 -10.90
C GLU A 255 16.78 0.06 -12.16
N LYS A 256 17.52 0.10 -13.27
CA LYS A 256 17.09 -0.49 -14.55
C LYS A 256 16.66 -1.96 -14.38
N ASN A 257 15.51 -2.32 -14.92
CA ASN A 257 14.88 -3.64 -14.81
C ASN A 257 14.38 -4.01 -13.39
N GLN A 258 14.09 -3.01 -12.55
CA GLN A 258 13.39 -3.20 -11.28
C GLN A 258 12.03 -2.52 -11.31
N GLU A 259 11.10 -3.06 -10.55
CA GLU A 259 9.75 -2.54 -10.44
C GLU A 259 9.56 -1.90 -9.05
N ALA A 260 9.13 -0.66 -9.03
CA ALA A 260 8.81 0.04 -7.78
C ALA A 260 7.44 -0.43 -7.27
N ILE A 261 7.41 -1.59 -6.61
CA ILE A 261 6.17 -2.20 -6.07
C ILE A 261 5.77 -1.68 -4.69
N LEU A 262 6.62 -0.92 -4.03
CA LEU A 262 6.42 -0.37 -2.69
C LEU A 262 6.87 1.09 -2.66
N SER A 263 6.01 1.96 -2.17
CA SER A 263 6.37 3.34 -1.82
C SER A 263 7.08 3.40 -0.46
N ASP A 264 7.62 4.56 -0.11
CA ASP A 264 8.17 4.78 1.24
C ASP A 264 7.06 4.76 2.31
N HIS A 265 5.85 5.15 1.93
CA HIS A 265 4.66 5.04 2.77
C HIS A 265 4.34 3.56 3.09
N ASP A 266 4.35 2.67 2.09
CA ASP A 266 4.15 1.24 2.29
C ASP A 266 5.24 0.64 3.16
N LYS A 267 6.51 0.97 2.87
CA LYS A 267 7.69 0.49 3.62
C LYS A 267 7.64 0.87 5.11
N ALA A 268 7.11 2.04 5.44
CA ALA A 268 6.95 2.50 6.83
C ALA A 268 5.95 1.65 7.64
N ARG A 269 5.05 0.92 6.96
CA ARG A 269 4.05 0.04 7.59
C ARG A 269 4.44 -1.43 7.57
N MET A 270 5.58 -1.73 6.97
CA MET A 270 6.14 -3.09 6.95
C MET A 270 6.99 -3.35 8.17
N LYS A 271 6.98 -4.61 8.62
CA LYS A 271 7.93 -5.12 9.62
C LYS A 271 8.92 -6.08 9.00
N SER A 272 10.11 -6.16 9.59
CA SER A 272 11.06 -7.24 9.29
C SER A 272 10.55 -8.53 9.88
N TYR A 273 10.81 -9.63 9.20
CA TYR A 273 10.46 -10.95 9.68
C TYR A 273 11.57 -11.98 9.45
N SER A 274 11.40 -13.14 10.04
CA SER A 274 12.28 -14.30 9.81
C SER A 274 11.64 -15.20 8.76
N LEU A 275 12.14 -15.14 7.51
CA LEU A 275 11.66 -15.99 6.44
C LEU A 275 12.09 -17.44 6.66
N CYS A 276 11.15 -18.37 6.61
CA CYS A 276 11.39 -19.80 6.68
C CYS A 276 12.01 -20.28 5.35
N THR A 277 13.23 -20.79 5.40
CA THR A 277 14.07 -21.15 4.24
C THR A 277 14.66 -22.54 4.34
N GLY A 278 14.14 -23.37 5.23
CA GLY A 278 14.51 -24.78 5.37
C GLY A 278 14.04 -25.60 4.17
N LYS A 279 14.63 -26.79 4.05
CA LYS A 279 14.38 -27.71 2.95
C LYS A 279 13.33 -28.75 3.33
N ARG A 280 12.52 -29.17 2.37
CA ARG A 280 11.60 -30.29 2.54
C ARG A 280 11.63 -31.26 1.35
N THR A 281 11.13 -32.46 1.58
CA THR A 281 10.93 -33.44 0.51
C THR A 281 9.57 -33.22 -0.17
N ASN A 282 9.44 -33.67 -1.40
CA ASN A 282 8.17 -33.57 -2.15
C ASN A 282 7.04 -34.47 -1.57
N LYS A 283 7.37 -35.47 -0.75
CA LYS A 283 6.42 -36.39 -0.12
C LYS A 283 6.01 -35.96 1.29
N SER A 284 6.60 -34.90 1.85
CA SER A 284 6.26 -34.44 3.19
C SER A 284 4.79 -33.98 3.27
N THR A 285 4.10 -34.39 4.32
CA THR A 285 2.73 -34.00 4.67
C THR A 285 2.67 -32.92 5.76
N LYS A 286 3.84 -32.43 6.21
CA LYS A 286 3.93 -31.39 7.26
C LYS A 286 3.70 -30.02 6.63
N ASN A 287 2.46 -29.53 6.68
CA ASN A 287 2.07 -28.24 6.11
C ASN A 287 1.88 -27.16 7.19
N ASP A 288 2.61 -27.26 8.30
CA ASP A 288 2.63 -26.33 9.41
C ASP A 288 3.85 -25.39 9.41
N ASN A 289 4.57 -25.34 8.31
CA ASN A 289 5.86 -24.65 8.13
C ASN A 289 7.00 -25.17 9.03
N SER A 290 6.84 -26.25 9.80
CA SER A 290 7.89 -26.72 10.73
C SER A 290 9.18 -27.15 10.02
N GLU A 291 9.09 -27.75 8.82
CA GLU A 291 10.27 -28.11 8.02
C GLU A 291 10.93 -26.89 7.41
N GLU A 292 10.16 -25.98 6.80
CA GLU A 292 10.68 -24.75 6.23
C GLU A 292 11.27 -23.81 7.28
N CYS A 293 10.67 -23.75 8.47
CA CYS A 293 11.18 -22.92 9.57
C CYS A 293 12.31 -23.57 10.36
N SER A 294 12.77 -24.78 9.99
CA SER A 294 14.00 -25.37 10.56
C SER A 294 15.25 -24.54 10.29
N ILE A 295 15.23 -23.76 9.23
CA ILE A 295 16.24 -22.72 8.89
C ILE A 295 15.50 -21.44 8.59
N THR A 296 15.99 -20.31 9.12
CA THR A 296 15.38 -18.99 8.88
C THR A 296 16.41 -17.99 8.38
N THR A 297 15.97 -17.09 7.49
CA THR A 297 16.71 -15.89 7.12
C THR A 297 16.10 -14.70 7.84
N LYS A 298 16.88 -14.15 8.80
CA LYS A 298 16.44 -13.03 9.65
C LYS A 298 16.42 -11.70 8.90
N ASN A 299 15.68 -10.73 9.46
CA ASN A 299 15.61 -9.34 8.97
C ASN A 299 15.17 -9.21 7.50
N THR A 300 14.33 -10.15 7.03
CA THR A 300 13.79 -10.13 5.68
C THR A 300 12.74 -9.03 5.58
N LYS A 301 12.81 -8.23 4.51
CA LYS A 301 11.79 -7.22 4.15
C LYS A 301 10.92 -7.71 2.99
N LEU A 302 11.55 -8.22 1.94
CA LEU A 302 10.91 -8.89 0.81
C LEU A 302 11.39 -10.34 0.77
N GLY A 303 10.49 -11.27 0.75
CA GLY A 303 10.77 -12.71 0.65
C GLY A 303 9.92 -13.38 -0.42
N LEU A 304 9.80 -14.70 -0.30
CA LEU A 304 8.96 -15.55 -1.13
C LEU A 304 8.02 -16.38 -0.26
N LEU A 305 6.94 -16.89 -0.84
CA LEU A 305 6.03 -17.78 -0.16
C LEU A 305 6.66 -19.16 0.09
N THR A 306 6.29 -19.82 1.20
CA THR A 306 6.67 -21.22 1.44
C THR A 306 5.76 -22.18 0.70
N LEU A 307 6.22 -23.41 0.50
CA LEU A 307 5.38 -24.49 -0.06
C LEU A 307 4.20 -24.83 0.85
N SER A 308 4.41 -24.83 2.17
CA SER A 308 3.33 -25.05 3.14
C SER A 308 2.22 -24.02 3.03
N ASP A 309 2.55 -22.74 2.84
CA ASP A 309 1.54 -21.67 2.67
C ASP A 309 0.75 -21.83 1.37
N TYR A 310 1.40 -22.27 0.27
CA TYR A 310 0.71 -22.58 -0.98
C TYR A 310 -0.26 -23.76 -0.85
N ILE A 311 0.18 -24.86 -0.22
CA ILE A 311 -0.65 -26.05 0.03
C ILE A 311 -1.85 -25.66 0.91
N ASN A 312 -1.62 -24.87 1.95
CA ASN A 312 -2.66 -24.43 2.88
C ASN A 312 -3.69 -23.50 2.24
N ALA A 313 -3.39 -22.81 1.15
CA ALA A 313 -4.34 -21.97 0.43
C ALA A 313 -5.38 -22.78 -0.37
N SER A 314 -5.06 -24.01 -0.76
CA SER A 314 -6.01 -24.92 -1.43
C SER A 314 -7.03 -25.49 -0.46
N LEU A 315 -8.29 -25.62 -0.91
CA LEU A 315 -9.35 -26.35 -0.20
C LEU A 315 -9.52 -27.78 -0.69
N ASP A 316 -8.78 -28.21 -1.69
CA ASP A 316 -8.86 -29.58 -2.19
C ASP A 316 -8.35 -30.57 -1.12
N PRO A 317 -9.16 -31.53 -0.66
CA PRO A 317 -8.76 -32.47 0.39
C PRO A 317 -7.62 -33.40 -0.05
N GLY A 318 -7.39 -33.54 -1.35
CA GLY A 318 -6.25 -34.27 -1.92
C GLY A 318 -4.94 -33.49 -1.90
N CYS A 319 -4.96 -32.17 -1.65
CA CYS A 319 -3.77 -31.34 -1.56
C CYS A 319 -3.07 -31.50 -0.20
N LYS A 320 -2.17 -32.48 -0.09
CA LYS A 320 -1.44 -32.79 1.16
C LYS A 320 0.07 -32.73 1.02
N THR A 321 0.59 -32.95 -0.18
CA THR A 321 2.03 -33.01 -0.47
C THR A 321 2.33 -32.27 -1.78
N ALA A 322 3.60 -31.98 -2.04
CA ALA A 322 4.03 -31.38 -3.31
C ALA A 322 3.77 -32.28 -4.54
N THR A 323 3.58 -33.58 -4.35
CA THR A 323 3.28 -34.50 -5.45
C THR A 323 1.80 -34.56 -5.82
N ASN A 324 0.92 -33.94 -5.04
CA ASN A 324 -0.51 -33.94 -5.30
C ASN A 324 -0.85 -32.89 -6.36
N LYS A 325 -1.34 -33.33 -7.50
CA LYS A 325 -1.76 -32.42 -8.60
C LYS A 325 -2.99 -31.60 -8.25
N SER A 326 -3.71 -31.94 -7.20
CA SER A 326 -4.93 -31.27 -6.77
C SER A 326 -4.68 -29.95 -6.05
N CYS A 327 -3.45 -29.59 -5.72
CA CYS A 327 -3.14 -28.35 -4.99
C CYS A 327 -3.43 -27.06 -5.78
N LEU A 328 -3.60 -27.16 -7.08
CA LEU A 328 -4.07 -26.06 -7.93
C LEU A 328 -5.59 -25.80 -7.78
N ASN A 329 -6.37 -26.82 -7.34
CA ASN A 329 -7.81 -26.71 -7.23
C ASN A 329 -8.21 -25.83 -6.03
N TYR A 330 -9.20 -24.98 -6.24
CA TYR A 330 -9.73 -24.12 -5.18
C TYR A 330 -8.63 -23.35 -4.44
N ASN A 331 -7.73 -22.70 -5.19
CA ASN A 331 -6.56 -22.04 -4.68
C ASN A 331 -6.37 -20.65 -5.34
N TYR A 332 -6.67 -19.58 -4.61
CA TYR A 332 -6.56 -18.19 -5.10
C TYR A 332 -5.13 -17.76 -5.46
N LEU A 333 -4.11 -18.54 -5.07
CA LEU A 333 -2.71 -18.24 -5.38
C LEU A 333 -2.30 -18.69 -6.78
N VAL A 334 -3.16 -19.43 -7.49
CA VAL A 334 -2.92 -19.82 -8.89
C VAL A 334 -2.97 -18.57 -9.78
N ILE A 335 -1.95 -18.41 -10.61
CA ILE A 335 -1.86 -17.40 -11.68
C ILE A 335 -1.38 -18.08 -12.96
N ASP A 336 -1.59 -17.45 -14.10
CA ASP A 336 -1.19 -17.94 -15.44
C ASP A 336 0.31 -17.80 -15.75
N SER A 337 1.15 -17.92 -14.74
CA SER A 337 2.60 -17.78 -14.86
C SER A 337 3.30 -18.64 -13.83
N SER A 338 4.44 -19.20 -14.20
CA SER A 338 5.28 -19.95 -13.27
C SER A 338 6.06 -19.00 -12.35
N TRP A 339 6.19 -19.36 -11.07
CA TRP A 339 6.83 -18.53 -10.06
C TRP A 339 7.51 -19.31 -8.93
N TRP A 340 8.53 -18.70 -8.34
CA TRP A 340 9.38 -19.30 -7.31
C TRP A 340 8.76 -19.32 -5.92
N LEU A 341 8.99 -20.42 -5.18
CA LEU A 341 8.78 -20.51 -3.75
C LEU A 341 10.11 -20.32 -2.98
N ALA A 342 10.01 -20.01 -1.67
CA ALA A 342 11.18 -19.96 -0.78
C ALA A 342 11.74 -21.35 -0.45
N THR A 343 10.91 -22.38 -0.53
CA THR A 343 11.20 -23.74 -0.08
C THR A 343 12.14 -24.45 -1.06
N ALA A 344 13.29 -24.87 -0.56
CA ALA A 344 14.26 -25.66 -1.31
C ALA A 344 13.98 -27.16 -1.19
N ASN A 345 14.31 -27.93 -2.23
CA ASN A 345 14.23 -29.38 -2.19
C ASN A 345 15.35 -29.95 -1.29
N LYS A 346 14.98 -30.91 -0.41
CA LYS A 346 15.90 -31.58 0.49
C LYS A 346 16.72 -32.68 -0.18
N ASP A 347 16.22 -33.25 -1.28
CA ASP A 347 16.80 -34.42 -1.92
C ASP A 347 18.08 -34.10 -2.73
N ASN A 348 18.36 -32.81 -2.95
CA ASN A 348 19.57 -32.33 -3.59
C ASN A 348 19.92 -30.90 -3.16
N ASN A 349 21.01 -30.34 -3.71
CA ASN A 349 21.52 -29.00 -3.35
C ASN A 349 21.31 -27.94 -4.45
N TYR A 350 20.51 -28.22 -5.48
CA TYR A 350 20.36 -27.35 -6.65
C TYR A 350 18.92 -27.14 -7.10
N SER A 351 17.94 -27.83 -6.55
CA SER A 351 16.54 -27.64 -6.95
C SER A 351 15.68 -27.00 -5.85
N VAL A 352 14.66 -26.28 -6.31
CA VAL A 352 13.74 -25.47 -5.52
C VAL A 352 12.32 -25.76 -5.96
N PHE A 353 11.36 -25.65 -5.07
CA PHE A 353 9.95 -25.74 -5.42
C PHE A 353 9.50 -24.47 -6.13
N MET A 354 8.66 -24.65 -7.14
CA MET A 354 7.98 -23.60 -7.88
C MET A 354 6.53 -23.99 -8.15
N ILE A 355 5.73 -23.02 -8.51
CA ILE A 355 4.39 -23.21 -9.05
C ILE A 355 4.47 -22.95 -10.55
N ASN A 356 3.96 -23.87 -11.37
CA ASN A 356 3.92 -23.66 -12.80
C ASN A 356 2.72 -22.80 -13.23
N ASP A 357 2.61 -22.48 -14.51
CA ASP A 357 1.55 -21.65 -15.10
C ASP A 357 0.14 -22.24 -14.98
N SER A 358 0.01 -23.53 -14.74
CA SER A 358 -1.27 -24.18 -14.45
C SER A 358 -1.62 -24.20 -12.95
N GLY A 359 -0.72 -23.74 -12.08
CA GLY A 359 -0.86 -23.81 -10.63
C GLY A 359 -0.35 -25.12 -10.00
N ALA A 360 0.24 -26.03 -10.75
CA ALA A 360 0.79 -27.26 -10.20
C ALA A 360 2.15 -26.99 -9.51
N ILE A 361 2.40 -27.73 -8.42
CA ILE A 361 3.69 -27.69 -7.72
C ILE A 361 4.71 -28.50 -8.52
N GLU A 362 5.85 -27.91 -8.79
CA GLU A 362 6.98 -28.54 -9.47
C GLU A 362 8.31 -28.32 -8.74
N ILE A 363 9.32 -29.11 -9.11
CA ILE A 363 10.69 -28.97 -8.66
C ILE A 363 11.53 -28.60 -9.86
N ALA A 364 12.24 -27.46 -9.77
CA ALA A 364 13.06 -26.94 -10.85
C ALA A 364 14.49 -26.70 -10.39
N ASN A 365 15.44 -26.71 -11.33
CA ASN A 365 16.81 -26.28 -11.05
C ASN A 365 16.81 -24.79 -10.70
N ALA A 366 17.57 -24.40 -9.70
CA ALA A 366 17.66 -23.02 -9.23
C ALA A 366 18.12 -22.04 -10.32
N SER A 367 18.80 -22.51 -11.37
CA SER A 367 19.23 -21.71 -12.52
C SER A 367 18.13 -21.43 -13.56
N GLN A 368 16.97 -22.06 -13.48
CA GLN A 368 15.86 -21.73 -14.36
C GLN A 368 15.30 -20.34 -14.04
N TYR A 369 14.64 -19.73 -15.02
CA TYR A 369 14.03 -18.40 -14.88
C TYR A 369 12.52 -18.53 -14.71
N ASN A 370 12.00 -18.03 -13.60
CA ASN A 370 10.58 -17.94 -13.30
C ASN A 370 10.23 -16.57 -12.73
N ARG A 371 8.96 -16.21 -12.70
CA ARG A 371 8.51 -14.98 -12.04
C ARG A 371 8.83 -15.01 -10.55
N VAL A 372 9.00 -13.82 -10.02
CA VAL A 372 9.16 -13.58 -8.58
C VAL A 372 7.86 -12.99 -8.07
N ARG A 373 7.22 -13.64 -7.09
CA ARG A 373 6.07 -13.10 -6.36
C ARG A 373 6.53 -12.69 -4.98
N PRO A 374 6.87 -11.43 -4.76
CA PRO A 374 7.35 -10.95 -3.46
C PRO A 374 6.31 -11.15 -2.37
N VAL A 375 6.80 -11.47 -1.17
CA VAL A 375 6.01 -11.55 0.06
C VAL A 375 6.53 -10.50 1.03
N ILE A 376 5.62 -9.78 1.66
CA ILE A 376 5.88 -8.79 2.71
C ILE A 376 5.07 -9.09 3.96
N HIS A 377 5.49 -8.55 5.09
CA HIS A 377 4.70 -8.51 6.31
C HIS A 377 4.34 -7.08 6.64
N LEU A 378 3.05 -6.76 6.66
CA LEU A 378 2.56 -5.52 7.24
C LEU A 378 2.52 -5.65 8.75
N SER A 379 2.86 -4.56 9.42
CA SER A 379 2.74 -4.45 10.87
C SER A 379 1.28 -4.65 11.30
N GLU A 380 1.09 -5.21 12.47
CA GLU A 380 -0.20 -5.27 13.17
C GLU A 380 -0.82 -3.88 13.43
N ARG A 381 -0.04 -2.81 13.24
CA ARG A 381 -0.46 -1.41 13.37
C ARG A 381 -0.74 -0.71 12.05
N ALA A 382 -0.64 -1.41 10.92
CA ALA A 382 -1.08 -0.85 9.65
C ALA A 382 -2.57 -0.50 9.75
N LEU A 383 -2.89 0.79 9.60
CA LEU A 383 -4.26 1.28 9.77
C LEU A 383 -5.06 1.09 8.49
N PHE A 384 -6.31 0.68 8.67
CA PHE A 384 -7.30 0.62 7.61
C PHE A 384 -7.75 2.02 7.20
N GLU A 385 -7.90 2.26 5.91
CA GLU A 385 -8.48 3.48 5.35
C GLU A 385 -9.86 3.21 4.77
N LYS A 386 -9.93 2.30 3.79
CA LYS A 386 -11.17 1.97 3.05
C LYS A 386 -11.07 0.60 2.39
N GLY A 387 -12.19 0.15 1.82
CA GLY A 387 -12.29 -1.08 1.01
C GLY A 387 -12.90 -2.26 1.76
N THR A 388 -13.26 -3.28 1.01
CA THR A 388 -13.92 -4.51 1.48
C THR A 388 -13.10 -5.77 1.21
N GLY A 389 -11.93 -5.62 0.58
CA GLY A 389 -11.03 -6.73 0.25
C GLY A 389 -11.39 -7.51 -1.00
N THR A 390 -12.38 -7.07 -1.77
CA THR A 390 -12.68 -7.63 -3.10
C THR A 390 -11.68 -7.09 -4.13
N LEU A 391 -11.65 -7.66 -5.33
CA LEU A 391 -10.81 -7.17 -6.42
C LEU A 391 -11.21 -5.73 -6.84
N GLU A 392 -12.50 -5.45 -6.87
CA GLU A 392 -13.07 -4.15 -7.26
C GLU A 392 -12.94 -3.09 -6.17
N ASP A 393 -12.84 -3.51 -4.91
CA ASP A 393 -12.75 -2.64 -3.74
C ASP A 393 -11.74 -3.21 -2.73
N PRO A 394 -10.44 -3.25 -3.07
CA PRO A 394 -9.41 -3.79 -2.19
C PRO A 394 -9.24 -2.96 -0.91
N TYR A 395 -8.80 -3.60 0.15
CA TYR A 395 -8.39 -2.88 1.36
C TYR A 395 -7.27 -1.89 1.04
N VAL A 396 -7.38 -0.67 1.56
CA VAL A 396 -6.36 0.38 1.48
C VAL A 396 -5.86 0.69 2.88
N ILE A 397 -4.56 0.93 3.03
CA ILE A 397 -3.91 1.37 4.27
C ILE A 397 -3.54 2.85 4.20
N ARG A 398 -3.46 3.48 5.35
CA ARG A 398 -2.99 4.87 5.48
C ARG A 398 -1.72 4.98 6.35
#